data_39b75cbc5624af0e480407033d41c509
#
_entry.id   39b75cbc5624af0e480407033d41c509
#
_cell.length_a   1.000
_cell.length_b   1.000
_cell.length_c   1.000
_cell.angle_alpha   90.00
_cell.angle_beta   90.00
_cell.angle_gamma   90.00
#
_symmetry.space_group_name_H-M   'P 1'
#
loop_
_entity.id
_entity.type
_entity.pdbx_description
1 polymer ?
#
loop_
_entity_poly.entity_id
_entity_poly.type
_entity_poly.pdbx_seq_one_letter_code
_entity_poly.pdbx_strand_id
1 'polypeptide(L)'
;MLRGFADGYVAVLLPAYLGALGFGVVQIGLLGTLTLAGSAVATIAVGALGHRFAASRLMLAAALTMVATGLGFAGLHAFWPLALVAFVGTLNPSSGDVSVFLPLEHARLARAADSSAARTALFSRYALAGGLSAAVGALASAWPTWWSAHTGGSTLDAMRAMFVLYAAIGAVVALLYRGFIGQERRDHASDATHANVNLDAPQPLGPSRGIVVRLAALFCIDSFAGGLLVNAMLALWLFQRFGLSLAGAGQFFFWSGLMMTASQLLAPVLARRIGLVNTMVFTHIPASLFLIAASMAGSLPVALALLLLRSVLSSMDVPARNAFVMAVVTPPERAAAASFTAVPRSLASALGPTIGGWLLASGVLAAPLVACGALKIVYDLALLAMFRRHPVD
;
A
#
# COMPACT_ATOMS: atom_id res chain seq x y z
N MET A 1 8.81 -6.79 8.67
CA MET A 1 7.86 -7.68 9.35
C MET A 1 7.02 -6.96 10.39
N LEU A 2 7.59 -6.43 11.49
CA LEU A 2 6.80 -5.77 12.56
C LEU A 2 5.85 -4.68 12.04
N ARG A 3 6.32 -3.83 11.14
CA ARG A 3 5.51 -2.78 10.54
C ARG A 3 4.40 -3.35 9.65
N GLY A 4 4.72 -4.36 8.80
CA GLY A 4 3.70 -5.03 7.99
C GLY A 4 2.58 -5.64 8.84
N PHE A 5 2.92 -6.24 9.98
CA PHE A 5 1.94 -6.72 10.95
C PHE A 5 1.05 -5.57 11.47
N ALA A 6 1.66 -4.44 11.85
CA ALA A 6 0.92 -3.27 12.30
C ALA A 6 0.00 -2.70 11.22
N ASP A 7 0.48 -2.54 10.00
CA ASP A 7 -0.30 -2.06 8.85
C ASP A 7 -1.47 -3.01 8.54
N GLY A 8 -1.26 -4.32 8.68
CA GLY A 8 -2.29 -5.33 8.44
C GLY A 8 -3.51 -5.20 9.36
N TYR A 9 -3.32 -5.10 10.69
CA TYR A 9 -4.47 -4.95 11.58
C TYR A 9 -5.06 -3.54 11.53
N VAL A 10 -4.25 -2.50 11.33
CA VAL A 10 -4.73 -1.13 11.24
C VAL A 10 -5.67 -0.96 10.06
N ALA A 11 -5.37 -1.52 8.90
CA ALA A 11 -6.21 -1.41 7.72
C ALA A 11 -7.64 -1.96 7.95
N VAL A 12 -7.80 -2.97 8.80
CA VAL A 12 -9.10 -3.56 9.14
C VAL A 12 -9.74 -2.87 10.33
N LEU A 13 -8.93 -2.53 11.37
CA LEU A 13 -9.38 -1.94 12.62
C LEU A 13 -9.83 -0.48 12.46
N LEU A 14 -9.12 0.29 11.63
CA LEU A 14 -9.29 1.76 11.54
C LEU A 14 -10.73 2.18 11.25
N PRO A 15 -11.43 1.65 10.22
CA PRO A 15 -12.81 2.06 9.95
C PRO A 15 -13.78 1.67 11.08
N ALA A 16 -13.59 0.53 11.74
CA ALA A 16 -14.39 0.11 12.88
C ALA A 16 -14.16 1.04 14.09
N TYR A 17 -12.91 1.38 14.37
CA TYR A 17 -12.53 2.29 15.44
C TYR A 17 -13.11 3.69 15.24
N LEU A 18 -12.97 4.26 14.03
CA LEU A 18 -13.50 5.59 13.72
C LEU A 18 -15.03 5.61 13.76
N GLY A 19 -15.69 4.54 13.32
CA GLY A 19 -17.13 4.36 13.48
C GLY A 19 -17.55 4.30 14.95
N ALA A 20 -16.79 3.60 15.81
CA ALA A 20 -17.04 3.52 17.25
C ALA A 20 -16.80 4.88 17.97
N LEU A 21 -15.98 5.78 17.39
CA LEU A 21 -15.83 7.16 17.85
C LEU A 21 -16.98 8.07 17.37
N GLY A 22 -17.93 7.56 16.56
CA GLY A 22 -19.08 8.31 16.05
C GLY A 22 -18.83 9.05 14.73
N PHE A 23 -17.72 8.80 14.04
CA PHE A 23 -17.45 9.45 12.77
C PHE A 23 -18.27 8.82 11.63
N GLY A 24 -18.83 9.71 10.79
CA GLY A 24 -19.56 9.32 9.60
C GLY A 24 -18.64 8.78 8.50
N VAL A 25 -19.25 8.08 7.53
CA VAL A 25 -18.54 7.40 6.42
C VAL A 25 -17.65 8.35 5.63
N VAL A 26 -18.12 9.58 5.36
CA VAL A 26 -17.34 10.61 4.65
C VAL A 26 -16.12 11.04 5.46
N GLN A 27 -16.27 11.18 6.77
CA GLN A 27 -15.16 11.52 7.66
C GLN A 27 -14.10 10.42 7.72
N ILE A 28 -14.54 9.15 7.72
CA ILE A 28 -13.64 7.97 7.64
C ILE A 28 -12.88 7.99 6.31
N GLY A 29 -13.57 8.24 5.20
CA GLY A 29 -12.96 8.39 3.88
C GLY A 29 -11.95 9.55 3.83
N LEU A 30 -12.30 10.71 4.42
CA LEU A 30 -11.41 11.87 4.48
C LEU A 30 -10.14 11.59 5.30
N LEU A 31 -10.26 10.91 6.44
CA LEU A 31 -9.10 10.46 7.21
C LEU A 31 -8.22 9.51 6.40
N GLY A 32 -8.80 8.60 5.64
CA GLY A 32 -8.07 7.74 4.71
C GLY A 32 -7.32 8.54 3.63
N THR A 33 -7.96 9.54 3.03
CA THR A 33 -7.33 10.47 2.08
C THR A 33 -6.16 11.23 2.71
N LEU A 34 -6.37 11.82 3.90
CA LEU A 34 -5.32 12.56 4.60
C LEU A 34 -4.11 11.69 4.93
N THR A 35 -4.34 10.45 5.35
CA THR A 35 -3.28 9.48 5.61
C THR A 35 -2.46 9.17 4.34
N LEU A 36 -3.11 8.90 3.22
CA LEU A 36 -2.42 8.61 1.96
C LEU A 36 -1.73 9.85 1.38
N ALA A 37 -2.38 11.01 1.46
CA ALA A 37 -1.81 12.28 0.99
C ALA A 37 -0.56 12.66 1.81
N GLY A 38 -0.64 12.53 3.13
CA GLY A 38 0.50 12.77 4.03
C GLY A 38 1.66 11.84 3.75
N SER A 39 1.38 10.55 3.53
CA SER A 39 2.40 9.57 3.15
C SER A 39 3.02 9.88 1.78
N ALA A 40 2.23 10.32 0.80
CA ALA A 40 2.73 10.74 -0.50
C ALA A 40 3.64 11.98 -0.39
N VAL A 41 3.21 12.99 0.36
CA VAL A 41 4.01 14.20 0.64
C VAL A 41 5.31 13.85 1.35
N ALA A 42 5.26 13.01 2.39
CA ALA A 42 6.45 12.55 3.10
C ALA A 42 7.41 11.78 2.19
N THR A 43 6.90 10.93 1.30
CA THR A 43 7.70 10.19 0.30
C THR A 43 8.38 11.15 -0.69
N ILE A 44 7.66 12.17 -1.19
CA ILE A 44 8.21 13.21 -2.06
C ILE A 44 9.30 14.01 -1.32
N ALA A 45 9.03 14.41 -0.07
CA ALA A 45 9.99 15.15 0.74
C ALA A 45 11.28 14.35 0.98
N VAL A 46 11.15 13.04 1.27
CA VAL A 46 12.31 12.13 1.40
C VAL A 46 13.05 12.00 0.06
N GLY A 47 12.35 11.91 -1.06
CA GLY A 47 12.98 11.88 -2.40
C GLY A 47 13.75 13.16 -2.72
N ALA A 48 13.17 14.33 -2.41
CA ALA A 48 13.77 15.65 -2.72
C ALA A 48 14.88 16.05 -1.74
N LEU A 49 14.71 15.77 -0.45
CA LEU A 49 15.59 16.24 0.63
C LEU A 49 16.46 15.15 1.26
N GLY A 50 16.17 13.87 0.94
CA GLY A 50 16.81 12.73 1.57
C GLY A 50 18.33 12.67 1.37
N HIS A 51 18.84 13.25 0.27
CA HIS A 51 20.27 13.37 0.04
C HIS A 51 21.01 14.26 1.07
N ARG A 52 20.28 15.12 1.80
CA ARG A 52 20.83 16.01 2.85
C ARG A 52 20.94 15.34 4.20
N PHE A 53 20.31 14.18 4.40
CA PHE A 53 20.24 13.49 5.68
C PHE A 53 20.68 12.05 5.56
N ALA A 54 21.31 11.51 6.58
CA ALA A 54 21.64 10.09 6.65
C ALA A 54 20.34 9.25 6.62
N ALA A 55 20.30 8.18 5.82
CA ALA A 55 19.12 7.34 5.66
C ALA A 55 18.64 6.76 7.01
N SER A 56 19.56 6.39 7.91
CA SER A 56 19.27 5.92 9.27
C SER A 56 18.52 6.95 10.11
N ARG A 57 18.84 8.25 9.97
CA ARG A 57 18.14 9.33 10.68
C ARG A 57 16.72 9.51 10.17
N LEU A 58 16.50 9.42 8.85
CA LEU A 58 15.18 9.48 8.27
C LEU A 58 14.32 8.28 8.68
N MET A 59 14.90 7.07 8.71
CA MET A 59 14.22 5.87 9.18
C MET A 59 13.86 5.98 10.68
N LEU A 60 14.75 6.52 11.50
CA LEU A 60 14.48 6.78 12.92
C LEU A 60 13.36 7.81 13.09
N ALA A 61 13.41 8.92 12.34
CA ALA A 61 12.35 9.93 12.37
C ALA A 61 10.99 9.35 11.98
N ALA A 62 10.92 8.54 10.92
CA ALA A 62 9.71 7.86 10.51
C ALA A 62 9.19 6.88 11.60
N ALA A 63 10.09 6.15 12.29
CA ALA A 63 9.70 5.27 13.39
C ALA A 63 9.18 6.05 14.61
N LEU A 64 9.78 7.19 14.94
CA LEU A 64 9.28 8.07 16.00
C LEU A 64 7.92 8.68 15.63
N THR A 65 7.71 9.05 14.36
CA THR A 65 6.40 9.48 13.85
C THR A 65 5.37 8.34 13.98
N MET A 66 5.77 7.08 13.77
CA MET A 66 4.90 5.92 14.01
C MET A 66 4.46 5.83 15.48
N VAL A 67 5.37 6.06 16.43
CA VAL A 67 5.03 6.13 17.87
C VAL A 67 4.02 7.23 18.13
N ALA A 68 4.30 8.46 17.67
CA ALA A 68 3.41 9.60 17.86
C ALA A 68 2.02 9.36 17.22
N THR A 69 1.97 8.73 16.06
CA THR A 69 0.74 8.36 15.37
C THR A 69 -0.10 7.39 16.18
N GLY A 70 0.51 6.33 16.71
CA GLY A 70 -0.20 5.34 17.54
C GLY A 70 -0.75 5.96 18.82
N LEU A 71 0.05 6.76 19.52
CA LEU A 71 -0.40 7.47 20.72
C LEU A 71 -1.48 8.50 20.42
N GLY A 72 -1.37 9.22 19.28
CA GLY A 72 -2.39 10.17 18.83
C GLY A 72 -3.74 9.50 18.59
N PHE A 73 -3.77 8.37 17.87
CA PHE A 73 -5.01 7.61 17.63
C PHE A 73 -5.56 6.96 18.90
N ALA A 74 -4.71 6.57 19.86
CA ALA A 74 -5.16 6.02 21.13
C ALA A 74 -5.79 7.08 22.06
N GLY A 75 -5.28 8.33 22.04
CA GLY A 75 -5.65 9.35 23.01
C GLY A 75 -6.59 10.45 22.50
N LEU A 76 -6.66 10.68 21.19
CA LEU A 76 -7.47 11.75 20.61
C LEU A 76 -8.84 11.21 20.17
N HIS A 77 -9.88 12.07 20.30
CA HIS A 77 -11.26 11.70 19.97
C HIS A 77 -11.92 12.68 19.00
N ALA A 78 -11.36 13.89 18.88
CA ALA A 78 -11.90 14.92 17.99
C ALA A 78 -11.37 14.73 16.57
N PHE A 79 -12.21 15.04 15.57
CA PHE A 79 -11.90 14.82 14.15
C PHE A 79 -10.64 15.56 13.67
N TRP A 80 -10.54 16.86 13.94
CA TRP A 80 -9.43 17.68 13.42
C TRP A 80 -8.05 17.30 13.97
N PRO A 81 -7.87 17.07 15.29
CA PRO A 81 -6.60 16.53 15.80
C PRO A 81 -6.24 15.17 15.20
N LEU A 82 -7.22 14.25 15.04
CA LEU A 82 -6.99 12.97 14.36
C LEU A 82 -6.65 13.15 12.90
N ALA A 83 -7.26 14.10 12.20
CA ALA A 83 -6.95 14.44 10.81
C ALA A 83 -5.51 14.94 10.66
N LEU A 84 -5.03 15.77 11.58
CA LEU A 84 -3.63 16.20 11.62
C LEU A 84 -2.68 15.02 11.86
N VAL A 85 -2.99 14.17 12.84
CA VAL A 85 -2.20 12.97 13.12
C VAL A 85 -2.23 11.99 11.94
N ALA A 86 -3.35 11.85 11.24
CA ALA A 86 -3.48 11.03 10.04
C ALA A 86 -2.60 11.57 8.90
N PHE A 87 -2.58 12.88 8.69
CA PHE A 87 -1.80 13.52 7.63
C PHE A 87 -0.28 13.45 7.88
N VAL A 88 0.16 13.77 9.11
CA VAL A 88 1.60 13.76 9.46
C VAL A 88 2.10 12.34 9.74
N GLY A 89 1.20 11.44 10.09
CA GLY A 89 1.48 10.11 10.59
C GLY A 89 1.92 9.09 9.55
N THR A 90 2.05 7.86 10.01
CA THR A 90 2.54 6.74 9.21
C THR A 90 1.53 5.61 9.08
N LEU A 91 0.26 5.81 9.44
CA LEU A 91 -0.78 4.80 9.23
C LEU A 91 -0.91 4.45 7.76
N ASN A 92 -1.25 3.19 7.48
CA ASN A 92 -1.45 2.74 6.11
C ASN A 92 -2.81 2.02 5.96
N PRO A 93 -3.85 2.73 5.48
CA PRO A 93 -5.18 2.15 5.30
C PRO A 93 -5.25 1.14 4.14
N SER A 94 -4.20 1.03 3.32
CA SER A 94 -4.13 0.13 2.16
C SER A 94 -3.27 -1.12 2.39
N SER A 95 -2.59 -1.25 3.52
CA SER A 95 -1.73 -2.39 3.88
C SER A 95 -0.57 -2.69 2.91
N GLY A 96 0.12 -1.69 2.36
CA GLY A 96 1.32 -2.08 1.65
C GLY A 96 1.98 -1.05 0.75
N ASP A 97 1.27 -0.41 -0.15
CA ASP A 97 1.93 0.23 -1.30
C ASP A 97 2.40 1.67 -1.08
N VAL A 98 1.93 2.36 -0.06
CA VAL A 98 2.24 3.77 0.19
C VAL A 98 2.80 3.95 1.59
N SER A 99 4.11 4.12 1.71
CA SER A 99 4.76 4.34 3.00
C SER A 99 6.08 5.07 2.82
N VAL A 100 6.33 6.06 3.68
CA VAL A 100 7.62 6.78 3.74
C VAL A 100 8.82 5.85 4.02
N PHE A 101 8.58 4.71 4.64
CA PHE A 101 9.61 3.71 4.92
C PHE A 101 10.09 2.98 3.66
N LEU A 102 9.18 2.73 2.71
CA LEU A 102 9.44 1.85 1.57
C LEU A 102 10.65 2.30 0.73
N PRO A 103 10.75 3.57 0.29
CA PRO A 103 11.94 4.02 -0.47
C PRO A 103 13.23 3.94 0.35
N LEU A 104 13.17 4.21 1.65
CA LEU A 104 14.34 4.16 2.53
C LEU A 104 14.83 2.72 2.75
N GLU A 105 13.91 1.79 3.00
CA GLU A 105 14.22 0.37 3.16
C GLU A 105 14.72 -0.24 1.85
N HIS A 106 14.09 0.09 0.71
CA HIS A 106 14.52 -0.38 -0.61
C HIS A 106 15.92 0.12 -0.98
N ALA A 107 16.23 1.39 -0.70
CA ALA A 107 17.57 1.92 -0.95
C ALA A 107 18.65 1.16 -0.13
N ARG A 108 18.33 0.78 1.10
CA ARG A 108 19.22 0.00 1.95
C ARG A 108 19.36 -1.46 1.49
N LEU A 109 18.23 -2.10 1.12
CA LEU A 109 18.25 -3.45 0.56
C LEU A 109 19.07 -3.54 -0.73
N ALA A 110 18.96 -2.51 -1.60
CA ALA A 110 19.71 -2.44 -2.84
C ALA A 110 21.24 -2.39 -2.62
N ARG A 111 21.69 -1.73 -1.54
CA ARG A 111 23.11 -1.66 -1.16
C ARG A 111 23.63 -2.94 -0.49
N ALA A 112 22.73 -3.73 0.11
CA ALA A 112 23.11 -4.95 0.83
C ALA A 112 23.31 -6.17 -0.08
N ALA A 113 23.17 -6.03 -1.40
CA ALA A 113 23.25 -7.14 -2.36
C ALA A 113 24.37 -6.92 -3.37
N ASP A 114 25.31 -7.85 -3.43
CA ASP A 114 26.52 -7.78 -4.27
C ASP A 114 26.26 -8.12 -5.75
N SER A 115 25.11 -8.71 -6.07
CA SER A 115 24.75 -9.08 -7.44
C SER A 115 23.29 -8.79 -7.77
N SER A 116 22.96 -8.68 -9.07
CA SER A 116 21.60 -8.48 -9.54
C SER A 116 20.65 -9.62 -9.10
N ALA A 117 21.13 -10.87 -9.14
CA ALA A 117 20.35 -12.03 -8.72
C ALA A 117 20.10 -12.02 -7.20
N ALA A 118 21.13 -11.71 -6.39
CA ALA A 118 20.99 -11.57 -4.94
C ALA A 118 20.02 -10.43 -4.57
N ARG A 119 20.09 -9.31 -5.29
CA ARG A 119 19.18 -8.17 -5.12
C ARG A 119 17.73 -8.58 -5.38
N THR A 120 17.45 -9.24 -6.50
CA THR A 120 16.11 -9.72 -6.84
C THR A 120 15.57 -10.69 -5.79
N ALA A 121 16.40 -11.63 -5.32
CA ALA A 121 16.02 -12.57 -4.28
C ALA A 121 15.72 -11.86 -2.94
N LEU A 122 16.51 -10.86 -2.58
CA LEU A 122 16.33 -10.09 -1.35
C LEU A 122 15.03 -9.28 -1.37
N PHE A 123 14.73 -8.59 -2.48
CA PHE A 123 13.47 -7.87 -2.66
C PHE A 123 12.25 -8.80 -2.64
N SER A 124 12.34 -9.97 -3.27
CA SER A 124 11.28 -10.98 -3.24
C SER A 124 11.02 -11.49 -1.82
N ARG A 125 12.07 -11.80 -1.07
CA ARG A 125 11.96 -12.22 0.35
C ARG A 125 11.36 -11.11 1.22
N TYR A 126 11.76 -9.86 0.99
CA TYR A 126 11.24 -8.70 1.70
C TYR A 126 9.72 -8.53 1.43
N ALA A 127 9.30 -8.59 0.17
CA ALA A 127 7.89 -8.48 -0.21
C ALA A 127 7.04 -9.61 0.38
N LEU A 128 7.53 -10.87 0.28
CA LEU A 128 6.88 -12.05 0.90
C LEU A 128 6.71 -11.88 2.41
N ALA A 129 7.80 -11.55 3.09
CA ALA A 129 7.78 -11.40 4.54
C ALA A 129 6.87 -10.24 4.98
N GLY A 130 6.83 -9.14 4.20
CA GLY A 130 5.93 -8.02 4.42
C GLY A 130 4.46 -8.42 4.25
N GLY A 131 4.13 -9.08 3.13
CA GLY A 131 2.77 -9.53 2.82
C GLY A 131 2.24 -10.56 3.82
N LEU A 132 3.05 -11.56 4.17
CA LEU A 132 2.68 -12.56 5.20
C LEU A 132 2.49 -11.91 6.57
N SER A 133 3.37 -10.97 6.95
CA SER A 133 3.23 -10.26 8.22
C SER A 133 1.96 -9.41 8.25
N ALA A 134 1.59 -8.75 7.15
CA ALA A 134 0.37 -7.98 7.04
C ALA A 134 -0.88 -8.89 7.10
N ALA A 135 -0.84 -10.05 6.45
CA ALA A 135 -1.92 -11.02 6.53
C ALA A 135 -2.14 -11.50 7.98
N VAL A 136 -1.07 -11.86 8.70
CA VAL A 136 -1.15 -12.24 10.13
C VAL A 136 -1.64 -11.04 10.97
N GLY A 137 -1.19 -9.82 10.65
CA GLY A 137 -1.68 -8.60 11.30
C GLY A 137 -3.18 -8.42 11.15
N ALA A 138 -3.74 -8.72 9.97
CA ALA A 138 -5.19 -8.64 9.75
C ALA A 138 -5.98 -9.54 10.70
N LEU A 139 -5.49 -10.75 11.02
CA LEU A 139 -6.11 -11.61 12.05
C LEU A 139 -6.09 -10.97 13.43
N ALA A 140 -5.03 -10.23 13.77
CA ALA A 140 -4.93 -9.58 15.08
C ALA A 140 -6.01 -8.49 15.28
N SER A 141 -6.64 -7.99 14.21
CA SER A 141 -7.78 -7.07 14.31
C SER A 141 -8.98 -7.66 15.03
N ALA A 142 -9.08 -8.99 15.16
CA ALA A 142 -10.12 -9.69 15.92
C ALA A 142 -9.95 -9.56 17.44
N TRP A 143 -8.74 -9.24 17.91
CA TRP A 143 -8.43 -9.23 19.34
C TRP A 143 -9.35 -8.32 20.19
N PRO A 144 -9.73 -7.10 19.78
CA PRO A 144 -10.61 -6.24 20.56
C PRO A 144 -11.98 -6.86 20.86
N THR A 145 -12.59 -7.53 19.88
CA THR A 145 -13.89 -8.19 20.07
C THR A 145 -13.76 -9.44 20.93
N TRP A 146 -12.69 -10.22 20.74
CA TRP A 146 -12.40 -11.38 21.57
C TRP A 146 -12.17 -10.98 23.03
N TRP A 147 -11.34 -9.95 23.28
CA TRP A 147 -11.04 -9.45 24.61
C TRP A 147 -12.30 -8.95 25.32
N SER A 148 -13.11 -8.12 24.67
CA SER A 148 -14.37 -7.61 25.22
C SER A 148 -15.34 -8.75 25.59
N ALA A 149 -15.45 -9.78 24.77
CA ALA A 149 -16.32 -10.92 25.03
C ALA A 149 -15.89 -11.75 26.27
N HIS A 150 -14.58 -11.81 26.57
CA HIS A 150 -14.05 -12.60 27.69
C HIS A 150 -13.90 -11.84 28.99
N THR A 151 -13.68 -10.52 28.91
CA THR A 151 -13.43 -9.69 30.10
C THR A 151 -14.61 -8.81 30.49
N GLY A 152 -15.62 -8.67 29.61
CA GLY A 152 -16.70 -7.70 29.77
C GLY A 152 -16.26 -6.25 29.59
N GLY A 153 -15.00 -6.01 29.19
CA GLY A 153 -14.44 -4.67 28.97
C GLY A 153 -14.96 -3.99 27.70
N SER A 154 -14.71 -2.68 27.58
CA SER A 154 -15.11 -1.88 26.45
C SER A 154 -14.32 -2.29 25.18
N THR A 155 -15.04 -2.62 24.10
CA THR A 155 -14.42 -2.90 22.79
C THR A 155 -13.64 -1.68 22.28
N LEU A 156 -14.11 -0.46 22.54
CA LEU A 156 -13.41 0.77 22.15
C LEU A 156 -12.06 0.91 22.86
N ASP A 157 -11.98 0.58 24.14
CA ASP A 157 -10.72 0.65 24.90
C ASP A 157 -9.74 -0.44 24.42
N ALA A 158 -10.24 -1.62 24.06
CA ALA A 158 -9.42 -2.64 23.42
C ALA A 158 -8.91 -2.19 22.03
N MET A 159 -9.72 -1.49 21.23
CA MET A 159 -9.26 -0.89 19.97
C MET A 159 -8.18 0.19 20.20
N ARG A 160 -8.32 1.01 21.26
CA ARG A 160 -7.28 1.98 21.67
C ARG A 160 -5.98 1.27 22.04
N ALA A 161 -6.07 0.15 22.77
CA ALA A 161 -4.89 -0.64 23.12
C ALA A 161 -4.15 -1.16 21.87
N MET A 162 -4.85 -1.47 20.77
CA MET A 162 -4.20 -1.81 19.49
C MET A 162 -3.43 -0.63 18.90
N PHE A 163 -3.87 0.62 19.06
CA PHE A 163 -3.09 1.79 18.66
C PHE A 163 -1.90 2.05 19.59
N VAL A 164 -2.01 1.72 20.90
CA VAL A 164 -0.84 1.70 21.80
C VAL A 164 0.15 0.61 21.36
N LEU A 165 -0.33 -0.56 20.95
CA LEU A 165 0.53 -1.61 20.36
C LEU A 165 1.23 -1.12 19.08
N TYR A 166 0.53 -0.34 18.23
CA TYR A 166 1.14 0.30 17.07
C TYR A 166 2.30 1.22 17.47
N ALA A 167 2.11 2.03 18.51
CA ALA A 167 3.17 2.88 19.07
C ALA A 167 4.32 2.06 19.64
N ALA A 168 4.03 0.99 20.38
CA ALA A 168 5.06 0.08 20.92
C ALA A 168 5.89 -0.58 19.82
N ILE A 169 5.25 -1.06 18.74
CA ILE A 169 5.94 -1.57 17.56
C ILE A 169 6.83 -0.47 16.95
N GLY A 170 6.32 0.76 16.82
CA GLY A 170 7.09 1.92 16.36
C GLY A 170 8.33 2.17 17.22
N ALA A 171 8.21 2.05 18.54
CA ALA A 171 9.33 2.20 19.49
C ALA A 171 10.39 1.08 19.29
N VAL A 172 9.96 -0.17 19.12
CA VAL A 172 10.88 -1.28 18.82
C VAL A 172 11.59 -1.05 17.49
N VAL A 173 10.89 -0.60 16.45
CA VAL A 173 11.46 -0.27 15.15
C VAL A 173 12.46 0.89 15.27
N ALA A 174 12.14 1.92 16.08
CA ALA A 174 13.04 3.04 16.36
C ALA A 174 14.33 2.59 17.05
N LEU A 175 14.24 1.68 18.03
CA LEU A 175 15.40 1.11 18.70
C LEU A 175 16.29 0.30 17.73
N LEU A 176 15.68 -0.49 16.83
CA LEU A 176 16.42 -1.23 15.80
C LEU A 176 17.13 -0.27 14.84
N TYR A 177 16.48 0.81 14.40
CA TYR A 177 17.09 1.78 13.50
C TYR A 177 18.16 2.64 14.18
N ARG A 178 18.02 2.90 15.48
CA ARG A 178 19.08 3.56 16.26
C ARG A 178 20.41 2.78 16.24
N GLY A 179 20.34 1.44 16.28
CA GLY A 179 21.53 0.58 16.17
C GLY A 179 22.28 0.77 14.84
N PHE A 180 21.57 1.08 13.76
CA PHE A 180 22.20 1.30 12.45
C PHE A 180 22.92 2.64 12.29
N ILE A 181 22.60 3.66 13.10
CA ILE A 181 23.31 4.96 13.07
C ILE A 181 24.79 4.78 13.43
N GLY A 182 25.09 3.88 14.37
CA GLY A 182 26.46 3.56 14.75
C GLY A 182 27.24 2.83 13.67
N GLN A 183 26.58 1.98 12.88
CA GLN A 183 27.19 1.26 11.77
C GLN A 183 27.51 2.18 10.58
N GLU A 184 26.59 3.03 10.15
CA GLU A 184 26.84 4.00 9.06
C GLU A 184 28.03 4.92 9.35
N ARG A 185 28.23 5.32 10.61
CA ARG A 185 29.40 6.13 11.00
C ARG A 185 30.74 5.36 10.87
N ARG A 186 30.72 4.04 11.09
CA ARG A 186 31.89 3.18 10.93
C ARG A 186 32.20 2.90 9.46
N ASP A 187 31.16 2.66 8.65
CA ASP A 187 31.28 2.36 7.22
C ASP A 187 31.77 3.59 6.45
N HIS A 188 31.28 4.80 6.75
CA HIS A 188 31.79 6.04 6.16
C HIS A 188 33.24 6.37 6.55
N ALA A 189 33.73 5.87 7.69
CA ALA A 189 35.13 6.01 8.07
C ALA A 189 36.04 5.05 7.28
N SER A 190 35.50 3.92 6.77
CA SER A 190 36.25 2.94 5.97
C SER A 190 36.11 3.15 4.45
N ASP A 191 35.00 3.72 3.96
CA ASP A 191 34.68 3.87 2.53
C ASP A 191 35.33 5.11 1.88
N ALA A 192 36.05 5.93 2.60
CA ALA A 192 36.78 7.06 2.00
C ALA A 192 37.85 6.62 0.96
N THR A 193 38.03 5.31 0.74
CA THR A 193 39.05 4.73 -0.14
C THR A 193 38.51 4.08 -1.42
N HIS A 194 37.18 3.89 -1.58
CA HIS A 194 36.62 3.16 -2.74
C HIS A 194 35.37 3.82 -3.34
N ALA A 195 35.48 5.08 -3.77
CA ALA A 195 34.46 5.74 -4.59
C ALA A 195 34.85 5.65 -6.07
N ASN A 196 34.53 4.56 -6.75
CA ASN A 196 34.45 4.52 -8.21
C ASN A 196 33.52 3.39 -8.66
N VAL A 197 32.22 3.62 -8.60
CA VAL A 197 31.26 2.91 -9.45
C VAL A 197 30.59 3.96 -10.34
N ASN A 198 31.06 4.04 -11.57
CA ASN A 198 30.37 4.75 -12.66
C ASN A 198 29.01 4.07 -12.89
N LEU A 199 28.01 4.43 -12.07
CA LEU A 199 26.63 4.30 -12.48
C LEU A 199 26.37 5.49 -13.39
N ASP A 200 25.94 5.25 -14.63
CA ASP A 200 25.46 6.28 -15.54
C ASP A 200 24.63 7.28 -14.75
N ALA A 201 25.06 8.53 -14.70
CA ALA A 201 24.40 9.55 -13.89
C ALA A 201 22.93 9.60 -14.30
N PRO A 202 21.96 9.57 -13.36
CA PRO A 202 20.55 9.63 -13.69
C PRO A 202 20.25 10.82 -14.56
N GLN A 203 19.72 10.56 -15.75
CA GLN A 203 19.35 11.61 -16.69
C GLN A 203 17.87 11.99 -16.57
N PRO A 204 17.49 13.25 -16.79
CA PRO A 204 16.10 13.62 -16.91
C PRO A 204 15.46 12.93 -18.11
N LEU A 205 14.12 12.84 -18.10
CA LEU A 205 13.36 12.26 -19.22
C LEU A 205 13.59 13.05 -20.51
N GLY A 206 14.12 12.38 -21.52
CA GLY A 206 14.34 12.88 -22.88
C GLY A 206 13.53 12.06 -23.91
N PRO A 207 14.15 11.14 -24.68
CA PRO A 207 13.47 10.33 -25.70
C PRO A 207 12.27 9.56 -25.19
N SER A 208 12.34 9.01 -23.97
CA SER A 208 11.25 8.21 -23.37
C SER A 208 10.11 9.04 -22.78
N ARG A 209 10.20 10.37 -22.77
CA ARG A 209 9.23 11.27 -22.11
C ARG A 209 7.79 11.03 -22.57
N GLY A 210 7.56 10.88 -23.88
CA GLY A 210 6.21 10.70 -24.43
C GLY A 210 5.54 9.42 -23.95
N ILE A 211 6.27 8.32 -23.88
CA ILE A 211 5.76 7.03 -23.41
C ILE A 211 5.53 7.05 -21.90
N VAL A 212 6.46 7.64 -21.15
CA VAL A 212 6.37 7.73 -19.68
C VAL A 212 5.17 8.58 -19.25
N VAL A 213 4.90 9.71 -19.91
CA VAL A 213 3.73 10.56 -19.62
C VAL A 213 2.42 9.80 -19.86
N ARG A 214 2.30 9.04 -20.95
CA ARG A 214 1.11 8.23 -21.25
C ARG A 214 0.92 7.13 -20.21
N LEU A 215 2.00 6.44 -19.82
CA LEU A 215 1.96 5.43 -18.76
C LEU A 215 1.59 6.04 -17.41
N ALA A 216 2.16 7.18 -17.04
CA ALA A 216 1.83 7.88 -15.81
C ALA A 216 0.35 8.26 -15.75
N ALA A 217 -0.22 8.78 -16.85
CA ALA A 217 -1.65 9.11 -16.93
C ALA A 217 -2.53 7.88 -16.72
N LEU A 218 -2.22 6.77 -17.40
CA LEU A 218 -2.95 5.50 -17.24
C LEU A 218 -2.83 4.96 -15.81
N PHE A 219 -1.63 4.97 -15.24
CA PHE A 219 -1.41 4.51 -13.86
C PHE A 219 -2.09 5.39 -12.82
N CYS A 220 -2.30 6.68 -13.10
CA CYS A 220 -3.11 7.55 -12.25
C CYS A 220 -4.58 7.12 -12.22
N ILE A 221 -5.15 6.72 -13.36
CA ILE A 221 -6.53 6.21 -13.43
C ILE A 221 -6.66 4.93 -12.60
N ASP A 222 -5.75 3.97 -12.79
CA ASP A 222 -5.74 2.72 -12.02
C ASP A 222 -5.59 2.96 -10.51
N SER A 223 -4.64 3.83 -10.13
CA SER A 223 -4.37 4.10 -8.72
C SER A 223 -5.48 4.91 -8.05
N PHE A 224 -6.12 5.84 -8.76
CA PHE A 224 -7.32 6.53 -8.30
C PHE A 224 -8.46 5.54 -8.07
N ALA A 225 -8.71 4.64 -9.04
CA ALA A 225 -9.70 3.58 -8.92
C ALA A 225 -9.43 2.68 -7.71
N GLY A 226 -8.19 2.25 -7.52
CA GLY A 226 -7.78 1.48 -6.33
C GLY A 226 -7.94 2.26 -5.03
N GLY A 227 -7.72 3.58 -5.06
CA GLY A 227 -7.92 4.48 -3.94
C GLY A 227 -9.38 4.55 -3.46
N LEU A 228 -10.36 4.44 -4.37
CA LEU A 228 -11.79 4.39 -4.00
C LEU A 228 -12.10 3.25 -3.01
N LEU A 229 -11.33 2.17 -3.09
CA LEU A 229 -11.58 0.94 -2.36
C LEU A 229 -10.30 0.38 -1.71
N VAL A 230 -9.54 1.22 -1.00
CA VAL A 230 -8.46 0.74 -0.14
C VAL A 230 -9.00 -0.25 0.90
N ASN A 231 -8.14 -1.08 1.51
CA ASN A 231 -8.57 -2.13 2.43
C ASN A 231 -9.50 -1.62 3.54
N ALA A 232 -9.23 -0.43 4.09
CA ALA A 232 -10.12 0.19 5.09
C ALA A 232 -11.51 0.51 4.53
N MET A 233 -11.60 0.98 3.28
CA MET A 233 -12.91 1.24 2.64
C MET A 233 -13.65 -0.05 2.29
N LEU A 234 -12.93 -1.09 1.88
CA LEU A 234 -13.51 -2.41 1.65
C LEU A 234 -14.02 -3.04 2.96
N ALA A 235 -13.26 -2.91 4.06
CA ALA A 235 -13.72 -3.34 5.39
C ALA A 235 -14.99 -2.59 5.81
N LEU A 236 -15.00 -1.26 5.65
CA LEU A 236 -16.18 -0.44 5.95
C LEU A 236 -17.40 -0.85 5.14
N TRP A 237 -17.23 -1.14 3.84
CA TRP A 237 -18.29 -1.65 2.99
C TRP A 237 -18.83 -3.00 3.47
N LEU A 238 -17.96 -3.95 3.84
CA LEU A 238 -18.37 -5.25 4.38
C LEU A 238 -19.12 -5.10 5.71
N PHE A 239 -18.73 -4.18 6.58
CA PHE A 239 -19.42 -3.87 7.82
C PHE A 239 -20.83 -3.32 7.54
N GLN A 240 -20.95 -2.37 6.62
CA GLN A 240 -22.23 -1.72 6.32
C GLN A 240 -23.18 -2.61 5.52
N ARG A 241 -22.68 -3.35 4.54
CA ARG A 241 -23.50 -4.13 3.63
C ARG A 241 -24.00 -5.43 4.26
N PHE A 242 -23.15 -6.11 5.04
CA PHE A 242 -23.41 -7.45 5.54
C PHE A 242 -23.37 -7.57 7.06
N GLY A 243 -23.08 -6.50 7.78
CA GLY A 243 -22.90 -6.55 9.23
C GLY A 243 -21.73 -7.46 9.65
N LEU A 244 -20.71 -7.59 8.77
CA LEU A 244 -19.56 -8.45 9.04
C LEU A 244 -18.87 -8.03 10.33
N SER A 245 -18.58 -8.98 11.23
CA SER A 245 -17.85 -8.69 12.45
C SER A 245 -16.39 -8.31 12.18
N LEU A 246 -15.76 -7.60 13.10
CA LEU A 246 -14.34 -7.27 13.00
C LEU A 246 -13.46 -8.51 12.90
N ALA A 247 -13.81 -9.61 13.62
CA ALA A 247 -13.15 -10.90 13.53
C ALA A 247 -13.30 -11.54 12.14
N GLY A 248 -14.52 -11.50 11.57
CA GLY A 248 -14.77 -12.01 10.22
C GLY A 248 -14.01 -11.22 9.15
N ALA A 249 -13.93 -9.89 9.30
CA ALA A 249 -13.12 -9.06 8.43
C ALA A 249 -11.62 -9.39 8.53
N GLY A 250 -11.10 -9.57 9.76
CA GLY A 250 -9.72 -10.01 9.99
C GLY A 250 -9.40 -11.34 9.28
N GLN A 251 -10.29 -12.32 9.37
CA GLN A 251 -10.15 -13.60 8.67
C GLN A 251 -10.17 -13.42 7.15
N PHE A 252 -11.10 -12.64 6.63
CA PHE A 252 -11.17 -12.36 5.19
C PHE A 252 -9.87 -11.70 4.68
N PHE A 253 -9.39 -10.65 5.35
CA PHE A 253 -8.17 -9.96 4.93
C PHE A 253 -6.91 -10.81 5.12
N PHE A 254 -6.89 -11.73 6.08
CA PHE A 254 -5.83 -12.73 6.18
C PHE A 254 -5.75 -13.61 4.92
N TRP A 255 -6.86 -14.24 4.54
CA TRP A 255 -6.89 -15.11 3.36
C TRP A 255 -6.64 -14.31 2.06
N SER A 256 -7.24 -13.12 1.95
CA SER A 256 -7.01 -12.21 0.83
C SER A 256 -5.52 -11.84 0.70
N GLY A 257 -4.88 -11.43 1.80
CA GLY A 257 -3.47 -11.08 1.82
C GLY A 257 -2.55 -12.26 1.49
N LEU A 258 -2.88 -13.45 1.98
CA LEU A 258 -2.14 -14.67 1.65
C LEU A 258 -2.24 -15.00 0.15
N MET A 259 -3.45 -14.93 -0.41
CA MET A 259 -3.69 -15.15 -1.85
C MET A 259 -2.99 -14.11 -2.72
N MET A 260 -3.05 -12.83 -2.34
CA MET A 260 -2.34 -11.75 -3.03
C MET A 260 -0.83 -11.96 -3.02
N THR A 261 -0.27 -12.34 -1.87
CA THR A 261 1.16 -12.60 -1.73
C THR A 261 1.60 -13.80 -2.58
N ALA A 262 0.81 -14.88 -2.58
CA ALA A 262 1.07 -16.06 -3.41
C ALA A 262 0.95 -15.74 -4.91
N SER A 263 -0.02 -14.93 -5.31
CA SER A 263 -0.24 -14.57 -6.71
C SER A 263 0.90 -13.74 -7.31
N GLN A 264 1.53 -12.87 -6.50
CA GLN A 264 2.70 -12.10 -6.95
C GLN A 264 3.89 -13.00 -7.32
N LEU A 265 4.03 -14.17 -6.69
CA LEU A 265 5.08 -15.14 -7.04
C LEU A 265 4.81 -15.82 -8.40
N LEU A 266 3.56 -15.96 -8.80
CA LEU A 266 3.17 -16.57 -10.07
C LEU A 266 3.23 -15.57 -11.23
N ALA A 267 3.17 -14.27 -10.97
CA ALA A 267 3.16 -13.23 -11.98
C ALA A 267 4.35 -13.28 -12.96
N PRO A 268 5.62 -13.47 -12.53
CA PRO A 268 6.74 -13.59 -13.49
C PRO A 268 6.65 -14.83 -14.39
N VAL A 269 6.05 -15.92 -13.90
CA VAL A 269 5.85 -17.14 -14.69
C VAL A 269 4.82 -16.89 -15.79
N LEU A 270 3.73 -16.22 -15.44
CA LEU A 270 2.68 -15.86 -16.39
C LEU A 270 3.20 -14.84 -17.42
N ALA A 271 3.93 -13.80 -16.97
CA ALA A 271 4.49 -12.78 -17.84
C ALA A 271 5.46 -13.35 -18.89
N ARG A 272 6.22 -14.40 -18.55
CA ARG A 272 7.07 -15.10 -19.54
C ARG A 272 6.26 -15.85 -20.59
N ARG A 273 5.03 -16.28 -20.31
CA ARG A 273 4.19 -17.05 -21.24
C ARG A 273 3.35 -16.18 -22.17
N ILE A 274 2.75 -15.12 -21.63
CA ILE A 274 1.78 -14.30 -22.37
C ILE A 274 2.24 -12.84 -22.58
N GLY A 275 3.41 -12.46 -22.05
CA GLY A 275 3.96 -11.10 -22.12
C GLY A 275 3.48 -10.19 -21.00
N LEU A 276 4.20 -9.07 -20.79
CA LEU A 276 3.97 -8.17 -19.68
C LEU A 276 2.60 -7.47 -19.75
N VAL A 277 2.27 -6.86 -20.90
CA VAL A 277 1.01 -6.12 -21.10
C VAL A 277 -0.19 -7.06 -20.97
N ASN A 278 -0.12 -8.24 -21.58
CA ASN A 278 -1.20 -9.23 -21.50
C ASN A 278 -1.38 -9.73 -20.06
N THR A 279 -0.30 -9.93 -19.30
CA THR A 279 -0.39 -10.29 -17.88
C THR A 279 -1.12 -9.24 -17.09
N MET A 280 -0.77 -7.95 -17.25
CA MET A 280 -1.44 -6.86 -16.58
C MET A 280 -2.95 -6.86 -16.88
N VAL A 281 -3.32 -6.92 -18.14
CA VAL A 281 -4.72 -6.77 -18.58
C VAL A 281 -5.56 -8.00 -18.27
N PHE A 282 -5.10 -9.20 -18.65
CA PHE A 282 -5.90 -10.43 -18.54
C PHE A 282 -5.99 -10.99 -17.11
N THR A 283 -5.19 -10.52 -16.17
CA THR A 283 -5.42 -10.80 -14.75
C THR A 283 -6.29 -9.74 -14.09
N HIS A 284 -6.17 -8.49 -14.51
CA HIS A 284 -6.80 -7.35 -13.85
C HIS A 284 -8.28 -7.17 -14.26
N ILE A 285 -8.64 -7.39 -15.54
CA ILE A 285 -10.04 -7.34 -15.98
C ILE A 285 -10.92 -8.35 -15.24
N PRO A 286 -10.60 -9.66 -15.16
CA PRO A 286 -11.41 -10.60 -14.38
C PRO A 286 -11.47 -10.23 -12.88
N ALA A 287 -10.37 -9.75 -12.29
CA ALA A 287 -10.38 -9.26 -10.91
C ALA A 287 -11.37 -8.11 -10.71
N SER A 288 -11.44 -7.19 -11.68
CA SER A 288 -12.37 -6.06 -11.67
C SER A 288 -13.83 -6.50 -11.86
N LEU A 289 -14.07 -7.51 -12.70
CA LEU A 289 -15.39 -8.11 -12.86
C LEU A 289 -15.85 -8.83 -11.60
N PHE A 290 -14.96 -9.57 -10.91
CA PHE A 290 -15.30 -10.16 -9.61
C PHE A 290 -15.62 -9.10 -8.56
N LEU A 291 -14.94 -7.96 -8.57
CA LEU A 291 -15.24 -6.84 -7.69
C LEU A 291 -16.64 -6.27 -7.93
N ILE A 292 -17.01 -6.03 -9.20
CA ILE A 292 -18.34 -5.56 -9.60
C ILE A 292 -19.38 -6.61 -9.21
N ALA A 293 -19.16 -7.88 -9.50
CA ALA A 293 -20.07 -8.96 -9.13
C ALA A 293 -20.26 -9.07 -7.62
N ALA A 294 -19.18 -8.90 -6.82
CA ALA A 294 -19.26 -8.91 -5.36
C ALA A 294 -20.16 -7.79 -4.82
N SER A 295 -20.16 -6.61 -5.46
CA SER A 295 -21.02 -5.49 -5.05
C SER A 295 -22.51 -5.78 -5.22
N MET A 296 -22.85 -6.68 -6.14
CA MET A 296 -24.23 -7.11 -6.46
C MET A 296 -24.64 -8.40 -5.72
N ALA A 297 -23.71 -9.02 -4.97
CA ALA A 297 -23.99 -10.27 -4.27
C ALA A 297 -25.12 -10.10 -3.23
N GLY A 298 -26.06 -11.04 -3.26
CA GLY A 298 -27.19 -11.07 -2.32
C GLY A 298 -26.84 -11.68 -0.96
N SER A 299 -25.68 -12.33 -0.83
CA SER A 299 -25.25 -12.99 0.41
C SER A 299 -23.78 -12.79 0.70
N LEU A 300 -23.42 -12.75 1.99
CA LEU A 300 -22.04 -12.59 2.46
C LEU A 300 -21.09 -13.67 1.90
N PRO A 301 -21.41 -14.98 1.93
CA PRO A 301 -20.48 -16.02 1.43
C PRO A 301 -20.13 -15.82 -0.05
N VAL A 302 -21.11 -15.45 -0.88
CA VAL A 302 -20.89 -15.17 -2.32
C VAL A 302 -20.00 -13.94 -2.49
N ALA A 303 -20.26 -12.85 -1.75
CA ALA A 303 -19.43 -11.66 -1.79
C ALA A 303 -17.98 -11.96 -1.40
N LEU A 304 -17.78 -12.68 -0.29
CA LEU A 304 -16.42 -13.05 0.17
C LEU A 304 -15.70 -13.97 -0.81
N ALA A 305 -16.39 -14.95 -1.41
CA ALA A 305 -15.82 -15.84 -2.42
C ALA A 305 -15.35 -15.05 -3.66
N LEU A 306 -16.18 -14.13 -4.17
CA LEU A 306 -15.80 -13.28 -5.31
C LEU A 306 -14.64 -12.35 -5.00
N LEU A 307 -14.60 -11.77 -3.80
CA LEU A 307 -13.49 -10.93 -3.34
C LEU A 307 -12.19 -11.73 -3.13
N LEU A 308 -12.26 -12.98 -2.69
CA LEU A 308 -11.10 -13.87 -2.60
C LEU A 308 -10.59 -14.26 -3.99
N LEU A 309 -11.47 -14.60 -4.93
CA LEU A 309 -11.10 -14.83 -6.34
C LEU A 309 -10.43 -13.60 -6.95
N ARG A 310 -10.99 -12.41 -6.70
CA ARG A 310 -10.32 -11.14 -7.07
C ARG A 310 -8.92 -11.06 -6.49
N SER A 311 -8.71 -11.42 -5.22
CA SER A 311 -7.42 -11.29 -4.54
C SER A 311 -6.33 -12.17 -5.18
N VAL A 312 -6.69 -13.31 -5.75
CA VAL A 312 -5.76 -14.19 -6.49
C VAL A 312 -5.21 -13.49 -7.75
N LEU A 313 -5.98 -12.62 -8.39
CA LEU A 313 -5.62 -12.03 -9.68
C LEU A 313 -5.12 -10.58 -9.58
N SER A 314 -5.63 -9.82 -8.62
CA SER A 314 -5.49 -8.37 -8.56
C SER A 314 -4.08 -7.82 -8.28
N SER A 315 -3.14 -8.68 -7.91
CA SER A 315 -1.76 -8.24 -7.59
C SER A 315 -0.71 -8.78 -8.58
N MET A 316 -1.13 -9.54 -9.59
CA MET A 316 -0.22 -10.05 -10.62
C MET A 316 0.28 -8.96 -11.57
N ASP A 317 -0.47 -7.85 -11.69
CA ASP A 317 -0.10 -6.70 -12.52
C ASP A 317 1.14 -5.95 -11.99
N VAL A 318 1.35 -5.91 -10.67
CA VAL A 318 2.40 -5.08 -10.04
C VAL A 318 3.81 -5.41 -10.52
N PRO A 319 4.29 -6.67 -10.51
CA PRO A 319 5.61 -7.00 -11.04
C PRO A 319 5.70 -6.77 -12.55
N ALA A 320 4.63 -7.11 -13.31
CA ALA A 320 4.59 -6.93 -14.75
C ALA A 320 4.67 -5.45 -15.13
N ARG A 321 3.93 -4.58 -14.43
CA ARG A 321 3.95 -3.13 -14.63
C ARG A 321 5.33 -2.52 -14.39
N ASN A 322 5.97 -2.87 -13.28
CA ASN A 322 7.30 -2.38 -12.97
C ASN A 322 8.33 -2.83 -14.02
N ALA A 323 8.27 -4.09 -14.44
CA ALA A 323 9.13 -4.62 -15.51
C ALA A 323 8.88 -3.90 -16.84
N PHE A 324 7.61 -3.66 -17.19
CA PHE A 324 7.23 -2.97 -18.42
C PHE A 324 7.78 -1.54 -18.48
N VAL A 325 7.64 -0.75 -17.40
CA VAL A 325 8.20 0.61 -17.32
C VAL A 325 9.71 0.58 -17.55
N MET A 326 10.43 -0.37 -16.94
CA MET A 326 11.88 -0.48 -17.08
C MET A 326 12.32 -0.95 -18.47
N ALA A 327 11.48 -1.70 -19.20
CA ALA A 327 11.77 -2.21 -20.52
C ALA A 327 11.56 -1.17 -21.64
N VAL A 328 10.56 -0.28 -21.49
CA VAL A 328 10.22 0.74 -22.50
C VAL A 328 11.01 2.05 -22.36
N VAL A 329 11.90 2.14 -21.37
CA VAL A 329 12.67 3.35 -21.06
C VAL A 329 14.17 3.08 -21.19
N THR A 330 14.90 4.04 -21.77
CA THR A 330 16.37 3.93 -21.90
C THR A 330 17.05 3.81 -20.52
N PRO A 331 18.14 3.03 -20.39
CA PRO A 331 18.78 2.80 -19.10
C PRO A 331 19.07 4.04 -18.26
N PRO A 332 19.59 5.16 -18.81
CA PRO A 332 19.87 6.37 -18.03
C PRO A 332 18.61 7.06 -17.48
N GLU A 333 17.45 6.90 -18.15
CA GLU A 333 16.19 7.55 -17.78
C GLU A 333 15.34 6.73 -16.78
N ARG A 334 15.73 5.48 -16.45
CA ARG A 334 14.94 4.56 -15.62
C ARG A 334 14.57 5.14 -14.25
N ALA A 335 15.50 5.82 -13.59
CA ALA A 335 15.26 6.44 -12.29
C ALA A 335 14.24 7.58 -12.37
N ALA A 336 14.34 8.43 -13.40
CA ALA A 336 13.39 9.51 -13.67
C ALA A 336 12.00 8.97 -14.00
N ALA A 337 11.92 7.93 -14.85
CA ALA A 337 10.66 7.28 -15.23
C ALA A 337 9.96 6.63 -14.03
N ALA A 338 10.71 5.94 -13.16
CA ALA A 338 10.17 5.36 -11.93
C ALA A 338 9.54 6.43 -11.04
N SER A 339 10.22 7.55 -10.81
CA SER A 339 9.72 8.65 -9.99
C SER A 339 8.52 9.34 -10.66
N PHE A 340 8.61 9.61 -11.97
CA PHE A 340 7.56 10.30 -12.73
C PHE A 340 6.26 9.48 -12.84
N THR A 341 6.34 8.14 -12.77
CA THR A 341 5.16 7.27 -12.74
C THR A 341 4.66 7.04 -11.32
N ALA A 342 5.51 6.99 -10.30
CA ALA A 342 5.12 6.67 -8.93
C ALA A 342 4.46 7.84 -8.19
N VAL A 343 5.00 9.06 -8.31
CA VAL A 343 4.52 10.23 -7.55
C VAL A 343 3.09 10.63 -7.93
N PRO A 344 2.74 10.85 -9.22
CA PRO A 344 1.38 11.19 -9.60
C PRO A 344 0.38 10.09 -9.24
N ARG A 345 0.78 8.83 -9.36
CA ARG A 345 -0.01 7.66 -8.98
C ARG A 345 -0.36 7.67 -7.51
N SER A 346 0.59 7.97 -6.62
CA SER A 346 0.36 8.05 -5.18
C SER A 346 -0.61 9.17 -4.82
N LEU A 347 -0.47 10.34 -5.47
CA LEU A 347 -1.38 11.47 -5.28
C LEU A 347 -2.79 11.15 -5.79
N ALA A 348 -2.91 10.50 -6.96
CA ALA A 348 -4.20 10.07 -7.50
C ALA A 348 -4.90 9.07 -6.56
N SER A 349 -4.16 8.09 -6.04
CA SER A 349 -4.69 7.12 -5.06
C SER A 349 -5.19 7.80 -3.78
N ALA A 350 -4.50 8.85 -3.33
CA ALA A 350 -4.86 9.56 -2.09
C ALA A 350 -6.24 10.24 -2.15
N LEU A 351 -6.72 10.63 -3.33
CA LEU A 351 -8.05 11.24 -3.48
C LEU A 351 -9.18 10.22 -3.36
N GLY A 352 -8.89 8.96 -3.60
CA GLY A 352 -9.87 7.88 -3.68
C GLY A 352 -10.74 7.70 -2.43
N PRO A 353 -10.17 7.58 -1.21
CA PRO A 353 -10.96 7.24 -0.02
C PRO A 353 -12.06 8.25 0.33
N THR A 354 -11.83 9.56 0.12
CA THR A 354 -12.88 10.56 0.32
C THR A 354 -14.04 10.36 -0.65
N ILE A 355 -13.73 10.13 -1.93
CA ILE A 355 -14.75 9.92 -2.97
C ILE A 355 -15.44 8.57 -2.73
N GLY A 356 -14.70 7.52 -2.38
CA GLY A 356 -15.27 6.23 -1.98
C GLY A 356 -16.22 6.35 -0.78
N GLY A 357 -15.82 7.10 0.25
CA GLY A 357 -16.64 7.40 1.41
C GLY A 357 -17.91 8.20 1.05
N TRP A 358 -17.80 9.18 0.18
CA TRP A 358 -18.97 9.93 -0.34
C TRP A 358 -19.92 9.04 -1.14
N LEU A 359 -19.40 8.19 -2.00
CA LEU A 359 -20.19 7.20 -2.73
C LEU A 359 -20.92 6.22 -1.79
N LEU A 360 -20.26 5.75 -0.72
CA LEU A 360 -20.91 4.93 0.29
C LEU A 360 -22.03 5.70 1.03
N ALA A 361 -21.78 6.96 1.36
CA ALA A 361 -22.73 7.82 2.06
C ALA A 361 -23.95 8.18 1.21
N SER A 362 -23.88 8.08 -0.12
CA SER A 362 -25.02 8.32 -1.02
C SER A 362 -26.12 7.25 -0.92
N GLY A 363 -25.94 6.20 -0.13
CA GLY A 363 -26.89 5.09 0.06
C GLY A 363 -26.78 3.99 -1.00
N VAL A 364 -25.98 4.18 -2.06
CA VAL A 364 -25.73 3.16 -3.09
C VAL A 364 -24.46 2.40 -2.75
N LEU A 365 -24.58 1.41 -1.88
CA LEU A 365 -23.42 0.65 -1.36
C LEU A 365 -22.56 -0.02 -2.45
N ALA A 366 -23.15 -0.33 -3.61
CA ALA A 366 -22.42 -0.89 -4.75
C ALA A 366 -21.53 0.14 -5.47
N ALA A 367 -21.84 1.44 -5.36
CA ALA A 367 -21.26 2.49 -6.18
C ALA A 367 -19.70 2.53 -6.15
N PRO A 368 -19.00 2.50 -4.99
CA PRO A 368 -17.55 2.57 -4.98
C PRO A 368 -16.89 1.33 -5.59
N LEU A 369 -17.48 0.14 -5.44
CA LEU A 369 -16.96 -1.10 -6.03
C LEU A 369 -17.14 -1.10 -7.55
N VAL A 370 -18.32 -0.71 -8.02
CA VAL A 370 -18.62 -0.59 -9.46
C VAL A 370 -17.73 0.48 -10.09
N ALA A 371 -17.61 1.66 -9.49
CA ALA A 371 -16.75 2.73 -9.99
C ALA A 371 -15.27 2.28 -10.05
N CYS A 372 -14.78 1.65 -8.99
CA CYS A 372 -13.42 1.08 -8.96
C CYS A 372 -13.22 0.07 -10.09
N GLY A 373 -14.09 -0.93 -10.21
CA GLY A 373 -13.98 -1.98 -11.21
C GLY A 373 -14.11 -1.44 -12.64
N ALA A 374 -15.05 -0.53 -12.90
CA ALA A 374 -15.25 0.08 -14.22
C ALA A 374 -14.03 0.92 -14.65
N LEU A 375 -13.51 1.78 -13.78
CA LEU A 375 -12.31 2.58 -14.07
C LEU A 375 -11.08 1.71 -14.34
N LYS A 376 -10.92 0.60 -13.59
CA LYS A 376 -9.83 -0.36 -13.81
C LYS A 376 -9.96 -1.06 -15.17
N ILE A 377 -11.17 -1.47 -15.56
CA ILE A 377 -11.40 -2.05 -16.90
C ILE A 377 -11.08 -1.03 -17.99
N VAL A 378 -11.52 0.25 -17.84
CA VAL A 378 -11.18 1.32 -18.79
C VAL A 378 -9.66 1.50 -18.90
N TYR A 379 -8.96 1.52 -17.77
CA TYR A 379 -7.50 1.56 -17.73
C TYR A 379 -6.87 0.37 -18.50
N ASP A 380 -7.32 -0.85 -18.23
CA ASP A 380 -6.79 -2.07 -18.85
C ASP A 380 -7.01 -2.08 -20.36
N LEU A 381 -8.20 -1.71 -20.81
CA LEU A 381 -8.51 -1.62 -22.25
C LEU A 381 -7.69 -0.52 -22.94
N ALA A 382 -7.51 0.63 -22.30
CA ALA A 382 -6.66 1.70 -22.84
C ALA A 382 -5.18 1.28 -22.89
N LEU A 383 -4.68 0.60 -21.85
CA LEU A 383 -3.34 0.05 -21.82
C LEU A 383 -3.13 -0.95 -22.95
N LEU A 384 -4.07 -1.87 -23.16
CA LEU A 384 -4.02 -2.86 -24.22
C LEU A 384 -4.02 -2.20 -25.61
N ALA A 385 -4.91 -1.23 -25.84
CA ALA A 385 -5.01 -0.53 -27.11
C ALA A 385 -3.74 0.24 -27.46
N MET A 386 -3.11 0.89 -26.47
CA MET A 386 -1.93 1.73 -26.67
C MET A 386 -0.63 0.96 -26.77
N PHE A 387 -0.48 -0.18 -26.04
CA PHE A 387 0.81 -0.83 -25.83
C PHE A 387 0.88 -2.28 -26.30
N ARG A 388 -0.21 -2.89 -26.79
CA ARG A 388 -0.23 -4.29 -27.26
C ARG A 388 0.84 -4.60 -28.32
N ARG A 389 1.17 -3.62 -29.17
CA ARG A 389 2.13 -3.79 -30.30
C ARG A 389 3.51 -3.19 -29.99
N HIS A 390 3.74 -2.74 -28.77
CA HIS A 390 5.04 -2.18 -28.41
C HIS A 390 6.02 -3.34 -28.18
N PRO A 391 7.09 -3.45 -28.99
CA PRO A 391 8.09 -4.48 -28.76
C PRO A 391 8.72 -4.24 -27.40
N VAL A 392 8.67 -5.23 -26.55
CA VAL A 392 9.36 -5.27 -25.27
C VAL A 392 10.30 -6.46 -25.39
N ASP A 393 11.54 -6.18 -25.79
CA ASP A 393 12.62 -7.13 -25.85
C ASP A 393 13.17 -7.46 -24.46
#